data_63f2d89136793eb6bc4ff0f0efd84d17
#
_entry.id   63f2d89136793eb6bc4ff0f0efd84d17
#
_cell.length_a   1.000
_cell.length_b   1.000
_cell.length_c   1.000
_cell.angle_alpha   90.00
_cell.angle_beta   90.00
_cell.angle_gamma   90.00
#
_symmetry.space_group_name_H-M   'P 1'
#
loop_
_entity.id
_entity.type
_entity.pdbx_description
1 polymer ?
#
loop_
_entity_poly.entity_id
_entity_poly.type
_entity_poly.pdbx_seq_one_letter_code
_entity_poly.pdbx_strand_id
1 'polypeptide(L)'
;MKEKTYIFEMEMRVRDYEVDCQGIVNNAIYLHYMEHTRHEFCRRAGCSFPEMHARGIDPVLRSVNIEYRRSLGLGQDFVSCINMRREGARFIFEQDIYALPGRRLAATAEVTVVCTENGRLSRGDILAEAFAAYL
;
A
#
# COMPACT_ATOMS: atom_id res chain seq x y z
N MET A 1 -12.78 20.09 -9.37
CA MET A 1 -12.68 18.66 -9.05
C MET A 1 -12.41 18.48 -7.57
N LYS A 2 -13.09 17.57 -6.95
CA LYS A 2 -12.81 17.23 -5.55
C LYS A 2 -11.52 16.44 -5.46
N GLU A 3 -10.65 16.81 -4.53
CA GLU A 3 -9.50 15.98 -4.19
C GLU A 3 -9.99 14.68 -3.56
N LYS A 4 -9.32 13.59 -3.89
CA LYS A 4 -9.54 12.31 -3.22
C LYS A 4 -9.16 12.42 -1.75
N THR A 5 -9.99 11.86 -0.89
CA THR A 5 -9.64 11.69 0.52
C THR A 5 -9.15 10.27 0.75
N TYR A 6 -8.22 10.11 1.68
CA TYR A 6 -7.59 8.82 1.97
C TYR A 6 -7.72 8.49 3.45
N ILE A 7 -7.79 7.21 3.75
CA ILE A 7 -7.82 6.74 5.13
C ILE A 7 -6.44 6.83 5.78
N PHE A 8 -5.37 6.86 4.97
CA PHE A 8 -4.01 6.95 5.46
C PHE A 8 -3.11 7.60 4.41
N GLU A 9 -2.21 8.47 4.85
CA GLU A 9 -1.19 9.10 4.01
C GLU A 9 0.10 9.19 4.79
N MET A 10 1.23 9.01 4.10
CA MET A 10 2.53 9.24 4.71
C MET A 10 3.50 9.86 3.70
N GLU A 11 4.31 10.79 4.16
CA GLU A 11 5.35 11.39 3.33
C GLU A 11 6.62 10.55 3.38
N MET A 12 7.28 10.46 2.25
CA MET A 12 8.56 9.78 2.09
C MET A 12 9.46 10.60 1.17
N ARG A 13 10.73 10.26 1.14
CA ARG A 13 11.71 10.87 0.23
C ARG A 13 12.43 9.77 -0.51
N VAL A 14 12.66 9.97 -1.80
CA VAL A 14 13.42 9.05 -2.65
C VAL A 14 14.88 9.02 -2.18
N ARG A 15 15.39 7.81 -1.94
CA ARG A 15 16.78 7.56 -1.50
C ARG A 15 17.67 7.28 -2.70
N ASP A 16 18.99 7.54 -2.55
CA ASP A 16 19.96 7.39 -3.65
C ASP A 16 19.98 5.99 -4.24
N TYR A 17 19.83 4.97 -3.41
CA TYR A 17 19.88 3.57 -3.88
C TYR A 17 18.57 3.11 -4.54
N GLU A 18 17.56 3.97 -4.61
CA GLU A 18 16.26 3.66 -5.21
C GLU A 18 16.15 4.11 -6.67
N VAL A 19 17.10 4.89 -7.14
CA VAL A 19 17.10 5.38 -8.51
C VAL A 19 18.00 4.53 -9.39
N ASP A 20 17.67 4.49 -10.68
CA ASP A 20 18.47 3.81 -11.71
C ASP A 20 19.50 4.77 -12.32
N CYS A 21 20.18 4.30 -13.37
CA CYS A 21 21.21 5.11 -14.04
C CYS A 21 20.65 6.36 -14.74
N GLN A 22 19.35 6.47 -14.91
CA GLN A 22 18.69 7.66 -15.44
C GLN A 22 18.30 8.66 -14.36
N GLY A 23 18.56 8.34 -13.10
CA GLY A 23 18.22 9.22 -11.98
C GLY A 23 16.74 9.20 -11.59
N ILE A 24 15.99 8.23 -12.07
CA ILE A 24 14.57 8.07 -11.73
C ILE A 24 14.37 6.77 -10.93
N VAL A 25 13.33 6.76 -10.12
CA VAL A 25 13.00 5.61 -9.28
C VAL A 25 12.72 4.38 -10.16
N ASN A 26 13.35 3.26 -9.83
CA ASN A 26 13.15 2.00 -10.51
C ASN A 26 11.70 1.53 -10.33
N ASN A 27 11.12 0.96 -11.39
CA ASN A 27 9.72 0.52 -11.40
C ASN A 27 9.35 -0.38 -10.21
N ALA A 28 10.24 -1.28 -9.81
CA ALA A 28 10.01 -2.19 -8.70
C ALA A 28 9.99 -1.50 -7.33
N ILE A 29 10.64 -0.36 -7.21
CA ILE A 29 10.72 0.38 -5.95
C ILE A 29 9.36 0.97 -5.58
N TYR A 30 8.53 1.34 -6.55
CA TYR A 30 7.17 1.81 -6.26
C TYR A 30 6.36 0.75 -5.51
N LEU A 31 6.57 -0.52 -5.83
CA LEU A 31 5.93 -1.62 -5.12
C LEU A 31 6.41 -1.69 -3.67
N HIS A 32 7.69 -1.43 -3.43
CA HIS A 32 8.25 -1.38 -2.08
C HIS A 32 7.67 -0.22 -1.28
N TYR A 33 7.51 0.96 -1.89
CA TYR A 33 6.87 2.10 -1.24
C TYR A 33 5.44 1.76 -0.82
N MET A 34 4.70 1.13 -1.71
CA MET A 34 3.31 0.76 -1.45
C MET A 34 3.19 -0.31 -0.36
N GLU A 35 4.08 -1.29 -0.36
CA GLU A 35 4.13 -2.30 0.68
C GLU A 35 4.44 -1.68 2.05
N HIS A 36 5.45 -0.83 2.10
CA HIS A 36 5.80 -0.12 3.33
C HIS A 36 4.62 0.70 3.85
N THR A 37 3.92 1.37 2.97
CA THR A 37 2.74 2.17 3.33
C THR A 37 1.64 1.29 3.92
N ARG A 38 1.39 0.10 3.33
CA ARG A 38 0.42 -0.84 3.89
C ARG A 38 0.84 -1.31 5.28
N HIS A 39 2.13 -1.57 5.49
CA HIS A 39 2.64 -2.00 6.81
C HIS A 39 2.46 -0.91 7.86
N GLU A 40 2.76 0.34 7.51
CA GLU A 40 2.58 1.47 8.43
C GLU A 40 1.11 1.71 8.73
N PHE A 41 0.25 1.58 7.73
CA PHE A 41 -1.19 1.67 7.92
C PHE A 41 -1.69 0.58 8.89
N CYS A 42 -1.24 -0.65 8.69
CA CYS A 42 -1.64 -1.77 9.57
C CYS A 42 -1.18 -1.55 11.00
N ARG A 43 0.04 -1.04 11.19
CA ARG A 43 0.52 -0.68 12.53
C ARG A 43 -0.38 0.35 13.20
N ARG A 44 -0.76 1.38 12.46
CA ARG A 44 -1.66 2.43 12.96
C ARG A 44 -3.05 1.88 13.28
N ALA A 45 -3.52 0.92 12.50
CA ALA A 45 -4.81 0.27 12.72
C ALA A 45 -4.81 -0.72 13.88
N GLY A 46 -3.66 -0.95 14.50
CA GLY A 46 -3.53 -1.89 15.61
C GLY A 46 -3.33 -3.32 15.17
N CYS A 47 -3.01 -3.55 13.90
CA CYS A 47 -2.70 -4.88 13.37
C CYS A 47 -1.21 -5.12 13.41
N SER A 48 -0.79 -6.20 14.03
CA SER A 48 0.61 -6.63 14.02
C SER A 48 0.73 -7.88 13.16
N PHE A 49 1.49 -7.78 12.06
CA PHE A 49 1.73 -8.94 11.21
C PHE A 49 2.44 -10.07 11.96
N PRO A 50 3.47 -9.81 12.79
CA PRO A 50 4.08 -10.88 13.58
C PRO A 50 3.10 -11.57 14.52
N GLU A 51 2.24 -10.82 15.20
CA GLU A 51 1.24 -11.41 16.09
C GLU A 51 0.19 -12.21 15.32
N MET A 52 -0.26 -11.70 14.19
CA MET A 52 -1.21 -12.40 13.33
C MET A 52 -0.60 -13.70 12.81
N HIS A 53 0.64 -13.64 12.33
CA HIS A 53 1.35 -14.82 11.85
C HIS A 53 1.49 -15.87 12.96
N ALA A 54 1.80 -15.46 14.18
CA ALA A 54 1.90 -16.37 15.32
C ALA A 54 0.57 -17.07 15.62
N ARG A 55 -0.55 -16.44 15.24
CA ARG A 55 -1.90 -17.01 15.35
C ARG A 55 -2.33 -17.80 14.11
N GLY A 56 -1.43 -17.94 13.14
CA GLY A 56 -1.73 -18.61 11.87
C GLY A 56 -2.51 -17.77 10.87
N ILE A 57 -2.54 -16.45 11.06
CA ILE A 57 -3.29 -15.54 10.20
C ILE A 57 -2.31 -14.74 9.37
N ASP A 58 -2.36 -14.91 8.06
CA ASP A 58 -1.44 -14.24 7.14
C ASP A 58 -2.18 -13.53 6.02
N PRO A 59 -2.07 -12.19 5.94
CA PRO A 59 -2.45 -11.46 4.73
C PRO A 59 -1.44 -11.77 3.64
N VAL A 60 -1.93 -12.19 2.48
CA VAL A 60 -1.08 -12.60 1.35
C VAL A 60 -1.46 -11.79 0.13
N LEU A 61 -0.44 -11.23 -0.54
CA LEU A 61 -0.63 -10.52 -1.78
C LEU A 61 -1.10 -11.49 -2.87
N ARG A 62 -2.23 -11.15 -3.50
CA ARG A 62 -2.76 -11.94 -4.60
C ARG A 62 -2.41 -11.33 -5.96
N SER A 63 -2.59 -10.02 -6.11
CA SER A 63 -2.34 -9.35 -7.38
C SER A 63 -2.09 -7.87 -7.19
N VAL A 64 -1.38 -7.29 -8.13
CA VAL A 64 -1.14 -5.85 -8.19
C VAL A 64 -1.41 -5.39 -9.61
N ASN A 65 -2.19 -4.32 -9.74
CA ASN A 65 -2.34 -3.61 -10.99
C ASN A 65 -1.82 -2.19 -10.74
N ILE A 66 -0.72 -1.83 -11.38
CA ILE A 66 -0.08 -0.53 -11.18
C ILE A 66 0.08 0.20 -12.51
N GLU A 67 -0.19 1.52 -12.48
CA GLU A 67 0.08 2.40 -13.60
C GLU A 67 1.04 3.49 -13.16
N TYR A 68 2.04 3.75 -13.99
CA TYR A 68 3.04 4.78 -13.77
C TYR A 68 2.65 6.01 -14.59
N ARG A 69 2.50 7.14 -13.92
CA ARG A 69 2.06 8.38 -14.55
C ARG A 69 3.16 9.41 -14.67
N ARG A 70 4.08 9.43 -13.70
CA ARG A 70 5.15 10.42 -13.62
C ARG A 70 6.30 9.81 -12.85
N SER A 71 7.52 10.00 -13.34
CA SER A 71 8.72 9.50 -12.65
C SER A 71 9.03 10.35 -11.42
N LEU A 72 9.44 9.67 -10.35
CA LEU A 72 10.03 10.32 -9.19
C LEU A 72 11.54 10.37 -9.38
N GLY A 73 12.15 11.45 -8.97
CA GLY A 73 13.59 11.67 -9.10
C GLY A 73 14.33 11.56 -7.77
N LEU A 74 15.66 11.57 -7.87
CA LEU A 74 16.54 11.50 -6.71
C LEU A 74 16.23 12.63 -5.71
N GLY A 75 16.06 12.23 -4.45
CA GLY A 75 15.83 13.19 -3.36
C GLY A 75 14.45 13.82 -3.35
N GLN A 76 13.57 13.42 -4.25
CA GLN A 76 12.24 14.01 -4.34
C GLN A 76 11.35 13.56 -3.18
N ASP A 77 10.63 14.50 -2.60
CA ASP A 77 9.60 14.18 -1.62
C ASP A 77 8.33 13.73 -2.33
N PHE A 78 7.61 12.81 -1.70
CA PHE A 78 6.33 12.32 -2.21
C PHE A 78 5.44 11.88 -1.06
N VAL A 79 4.15 11.76 -1.34
CA VAL A 79 3.18 11.24 -0.37
C VAL A 79 2.56 9.96 -0.92
N SER A 80 2.50 8.94 -0.07
CA SER A 80 1.91 7.64 -0.40
C SER A 80 0.61 7.50 0.37
N CYS A 81 -0.46 7.18 -0.35
CA CYS A 81 -1.83 7.26 0.14
C CYS A 81 -2.54 5.93 -0.02
N ILE A 82 -3.43 5.63 0.92
CA ILE A 82 -4.22 4.40 0.92
C ILE A 82 -5.71 4.71 1.09
N ASN A 83 -6.52 4.06 0.25
CA ASN A 83 -7.90 3.75 0.53
C ASN A 83 -8.04 2.23 0.47
N MET A 84 -9.10 1.70 1.05
CA MET A 84 -9.30 0.26 1.09
C MET A 84 -10.78 -0.06 0.97
N ARG A 85 -11.08 -1.17 0.30
CA ARG A 85 -12.42 -1.74 0.26
C ARG A 85 -12.34 -3.26 0.38
N ARG A 86 -13.41 -3.85 0.82
CA ARG A 86 -13.53 -5.31 0.87
C ARG A 86 -14.49 -5.78 -0.22
N GLU A 87 -14.09 -6.83 -0.95
CA GLU A 87 -14.94 -7.51 -1.91
C GLU A 87 -14.89 -9.01 -1.61
N GLY A 88 -15.86 -9.49 -0.84
CA GLY A 88 -15.87 -10.87 -0.38
C GLY A 88 -14.67 -11.20 0.48
N ALA A 89 -13.87 -12.18 0.06
CA ALA A 89 -12.65 -12.56 0.77
C ALA A 89 -11.44 -11.69 0.41
N ARG A 90 -11.61 -10.72 -0.49
CA ARG A 90 -10.52 -9.88 -0.98
C ARG A 90 -10.54 -8.52 -0.32
N PHE A 91 -9.36 -8.05 0.05
CA PHE A 91 -9.14 -6.68 0.53
C PHE A 91 -8.37 -5.94 -0.55
N ILE A 92 -8.96 -4.89 -1.09
CA ILE A 92 -8.38 -4.14 -2.20
C ILE A 92 -7.88 -2.81 -1.67
N PHE A 93 -6.56 -2.64 -1.69
CA PHE A 93 -5.93 -1.38 -1.33
C PHE A 93 -5.81 -0.54 -2.59
N GLU A 94 -6.45 0.62 -2.58
CA GLU A 94 -6.30 1.61 -3.64
C GLU A 94 -5.18 2.55 -3.18
N GLN A 95 -4.05 2.47 -3.87
CA GLN A 95 -2.85 3.20 -3.46
C GLN A 95 -2.41 4.18 -4.52
N ASP A 96 -2.17 5.41 -4.09
CA ASP A 96 -1.73 6.48 -4.96
C ASP A 96 -0.46 7.10 -4.38
N ILE A 97 0.48 7.42 -5.26
CA ILE A 97 1.71 8.13 -4.91
C ILE A 97 1.70 9.46 -5.65
N TYR A 98 1.85 10.55 -4.89
CA TYR A 98 1.86 11.91 -5.44
C TYR A 98 3.24 12.54 -5.23
N ALA A 99 3.82 13.02 -6.32
CA ALA A 99 5.07 13.77 -6.25
C ALA A 99 4.85 15.13 -5.62
N LEU A 100 5.79 15.55 -4.76
CA LEU A 100 5.78 16.85 -4.13
C LEU A 100 6.93 17.70 -4.67
N PRO A 101 6.81 19.02 -4.67
CA PRO A 101 5.63 19.80 -4.35
C PRO A 101 4.56 19.70 -5.45
N GLY A 102 3.38 20.15 -5.16
CA GLY A 102 2.29 20.22 -6.14
C GLY A 102 1.36 19.03 -6.17
N ARG A 103 1.68 17.97 -5.43
CA ARG A 103 0.83 16.80 -5.29
C ARG A 103 0.36 16.25 -6.64
N ARG A 104 1.33 15.89 -7.49
CA ARG A 104 1.07 15.36 -8.84
C ARG A 104 1.13 13.84 -8.84
N LEU A 105 0.11 13.21 -9.40
CA LEU A 105 0.02 11.75 -9.40
C LEU A 105 1.22 11.13 -10.14
N ALA A 106 2.02 10.35 -9.41
CA ALA A 106 3.18 9.65 -9.95
C ALA A 106 2.86 8.20 -10.30
N ALA A 107 2.09 7.52 -9.44
CA ALA A 107 1.69 6.13 -9.66
C ALA A 107 0.36 5.87 -8.96
N THR A 108 -0.42 4.96 -9.53
CA THR A 108 -1.68 4.51 -8.94
C THR A 108 -1.76 3.01 -9.04
N ALA A 109 -2.28 2.36 -8.02
CA ALA A 109 -2.36 0.90 -8.00
C ALA A 109 -3.59 0.39 -7.28
N GLU A 110 -4.04 -0.78 -7.70
CA GLU A 110 -4.94 -1.62 -6.93
C GLU A 110 -4.16 -2.85 -6.49
N VAL A 111 -4.10 -3.06 -5.19
CA VAL A 111 -3.36 -4.17 -4.57
C VAL A 111 -4.37 -5.07 -3.89
N THR A 112 -4.51 -6.29 -4.38
CA THR A 112 -5.46 -7.25 -3.83
C THR A 112 -4.77 -8.20 -2.87
N VAL A 113 -5.29 -8.24 -1.65
CA VAL A 113 -4.78 -9.07 -0.56
C VAL A 113 -5.88 -10.04 -0.14
N VAL A 114 -5.49 -11.28 0.11
CA VAL A 114 -6.37 -12.30 0.68
C VAL A 114 -5.79 -12.74 2.02
N CYS A 115 -6.62 -13.36 2.85
CA CYS A 115 -6.20 -13.83 4.15
C CYS A 115 -6.15 -15.35 4.16
N THR A 116 -5.04 -15.92 4.68
CA THR A 116 -4.98 -17.35 4.94
C THR A 116 -5.01 -17.57 6.45
N GLU A 117 -5.61 -18.67 6.85
CA GLU A 117 -5.63 -19.11 8.24
C GLU A 117 -5.11 -20.53 8.28
N ASN A 118 -3.98 -20.72 8.95
CA ASN A 118 -3.27 -22.01 9.01
C ASN A 118 -2.97 -22.56 7.61
N GLY A 119 -2.56 -21.67 6.70
CA GLY A 119 -2.17 -22.02 5.34
C GLY A 119 -3.33 -22.21 4.37
N ARG A 120 -4.56 -22.02 4.80
CA ARG A 120 -5.75 -22.16 3.94
C ARG A 120 -6.41 -20.82 3.69
N LEU A 121 -6.89 -20.62 2.46
CA LEU A 121 -7.63 -19.42 2.11
C LEU A 121 -8.87 -19.31 2.99
N SER A 122 -9.04 -18.17 3.65
CA SER A 122 -10.17 -17.88 4.53
C SER A 122 -11.08 -16.83 3.91
N ARG A 123 -12.24 -16.60 4.56
CA ARG A 123 -13.16 -15.54 4.14
C ARG A 123 -12.65 -14.15 4.53
N GLY A 124 -11.60 -14.09 5.36
CA GLY A 124 -10.98 -12.84 5.78
C GLY A 124 -11.74 -12.09 6.86
N ASP A 125 -12.66 -12.74 7.58
CA ASP A 125 -13.46 -12.07 8.60
C ASP A 125 -12.61 -11.52 9.74
N ILE A 126 -11.55 -12.23 10.12
CA ILE A 126 -10.63 -11.75 11.17
C ILE A 126 -9.94 -10.46 10.73
N LEU A 127 -9.50 -10.41 9.47
CA LEU A 127 -8.86 -9.23 8.92
C LEU A 127 -9.87 -8.07 8.80
N ALA A 128 -11.11 -8.38 8.43
CA ALA A 128 -12.17 -7.37 8.36
C ALA A 128 -12.47 -6.77 9.72
N GLU A 129 -12.45 -7.57 10.79
CA GLU A 129 -12.60 -7.06 12.15
C GLU A 129 -11.47 -6.11 12.52
N ALA A 130 -10.24 -6.47 12.18
CA ALA A 130 -9.07 -5.63 12.44
C ALA A 130 -9.16 -4.28 11.74
N PHE A 131 -9.75 -4.25 10.55
CA PHE A 131 -9.89 -3.03 9.74
C PHE A 131 -11.28 -2.39 9.82
N ALA A 132 -12.13 -2.82 10.74
CA ALA A 132 -13.54 -2.40 10.79
C ALA A 132 -13.72 -0.88 10.77
N ALA A 133 -12.83 -0.12 11.42
CA ALA A 133 -12.90 1.33 11.47
C ALA A 133 -12.63 2.02 10.11
N TYR A 134 -12.09 1.29 9.15
CA TYR A 134 -11.65 1.83 7.85
C TYR A 134 -12.44 1.28 6.67
N LEU A 135 -13.31 0.34 6.91
CA LEU A 135 -14.11 -0.30 5.85
C LEU A 135 -15.50 0.34 5.72
#